data_0eab4609b2b49636b9df39dd678975c7
#
_entry.id   0eab4609b2b49636b9df39dd678975c7
#
_cell.length_a   1.000
_cell.length_b   1.000
_cell.length_c   1.000
_cell.angle_alpha   90.00
_cell.angle_beta   90.00
_cell.angle_gamma   90.00
#
_symmetry.space_group_name_H-M   'P 1'
#
loop_
_entity.id
_entity.type
_entity.pdbx_description
1 polymer ?
#
loop_
_entity_poly.entity_id
_entity_poly.type
_entity_poly.pdbx_seq_one_letter_code
_entity_poly.pdbx_strand_id
1 'polypeptide(L)'
;MADISMDNDAKNQQFDEDVEKIVELLDEKSYFKARDAILKYNAVDISEILEEVLEELGVEKTIIIFRMLPKDVSVEVFSHLPSDVQVATVHRITDREWKPLLWSK
;
A
#
# COMPACT_ATOMS: atom_id res chain seq x y z
N MET A 1 -0.49 -28.09 -18.08
CA MET A 1 0.65 -27.53 -17.38
C MET A 1 0.99 -26.14 -17.90
N ALA A 2 1.28 -26.05 -19.19
CA ALA A 2 1.61 -24.76 -19.80
C ALA A 2 0.48 -23.76 -19.65
N ASP A 3 -0.75 -24.23 -19.77
CA ASP A 3 -1.93 -23.35 -19.69
C ASP A 3 -2.03 -22.69 -18.31
N ILE A 4 -1.77 -23.47 -17.27
CA ILE A 4 -1.84 -22.94 -15.91
C ILE A 4 -0.75 -21.90 -15.68
N SER A 5 0.45 -22.18 -16.19
CA SER A 5 1.57 -21.23 -16.06
C SER A 5 1.27 -19.94 -16.80
N MET A 6 0.67 -20.04 -17.97
CA MET A 6 0.34 -18.84 -18.74
C MET A 6 -0.71 -17.99 -18.03
N ASP A 7 -1.71 -18.63 -17.44
CA ASP A 7 -2.73 -17.89 -16.69
C ASP A 7 -2.13 -17.18 -15.50
N ASN A 8 -1.24 -17.84 -14.76
CA ASN A 8 -0.58 -17.23 -13.63
C ASN A 8 0.32 -16.08 -14.05
N ASP A 9 1.04 -16.26 -15.15
CA ASP A 9 1.91 -15.22 -15.66
C ASP A 9 1.11 -14.00 -16.09
N ALA A 10 -0.04 -14.22 -16.72
CA ALA A 10 -0.90 -13.12 -17.15
C ALA A 10 -1.42 -12.33 -15.95
N LYS A 11 -1.83 -13.03 -14.89
CA LYS A 11 -2.32 -12.37 -13.68
C LYS A 11 -1.22 -11.60 -12.99
N ASN A 12 -0.03 -12.18 -12.91
CA ASN A 12 1.11 -11.52 -12.30
C ASN A 12 1.52 -10.29 -13.11
N GLN A 13 1.45 -10.39 -14.42
CA GLN A 13 1.76 -9.27 -15.29
C GLN A 13 0.80 -8.12 -15.07
N GLN A 14 -0.49 -8.42 -14.98
CA GLN A 14 -1.49 -7.38 -14.75
C GLN A 14 -1.26 -6.70 -13.41
N PHE A 15 -0.98 -7.49 -12.39
CA PHE A 15 -0.70 -6.95 -11.06
C PHE A 15 0.54 -6.05 -11.10
N ASP A 16 1.61 -6.53 -11.74
CA ASP A 16 2.84 -5.77 -11.85
C ASP A 16 2.63 -4.45 -12.58
N GLU A 17 1.86 -4.49 -13.65
CA GLU A 17 1.56 -3.28 -14.42
C GLU A 17 0.77 -2.29 -13.59
N ASP A 18 -0.19 -2.79 -12.83
CA ASP A 18 -1.00 -1.93 -11.96
C ASP A 18 -0.14 -1.32 -10.85
N VAL A 19 0.77 -2.11 -10.29
CA VAL A 19 1.68 -1.61 -9.26
C VAL A 19 2.55 -0.49 -9.82
N GLU A 20 3.10 -0.69 -11.01
CA GLU A 20 3.92 0.34 -11.65
C GLU A 20 3.12 1.61 -11.87
N LYS A 21 1.89 1.46 -12.31
CA LYS A 21 1.02 2.61 -12.55
C LYS A 21 0.69 3.32 -11.24
N ILE A 22 0.45 2.56 -10.18
CA ILE A 22 0.15 3.14 -8.87
C ILE A 22 1.36 3.92 -8.37
N VAL A 23 2.56 3.35 -8.50
CA VAL A 23 3.78 4.04 -8.11
C VAL A 23 3.92 5.35 -8.89
N GLU A 24 3.65 5.31 -10.18
CA GLU A 24 3.73 6.48 -11.03
C GLU A 24 2.73 7.55 -10.58
N LEU A 25 1.49 7.14 -10.30
CA LEU A 25 0.47 8.06 -9.83
C LEU A 25 0.87 8.72 -8.52
N LEU A 26 1.44 7.94 -7.60
CA LEU A 26 1.88 8.49 -6.32
C LEU A 26 3.05 9.44 -6.50
N ASP A 27 3.95 9.13 -7.41
CA ASP A 27 5.07 10.00 -7.70
C ASP A 27 4.60 11.34 -8.27
N GLU A 28 3.52 11.29 -9.05
CA GLU A 28 2.92 12.50 -9.62
C GLU A 28 1.97 13.20 -8.66
N LYS A 29 1.81 12.66 -7.46
CA LYS A 29 0.91 13.19 -6.43
C LYS A 29 -0.56 13.06 -6.80
N SER A 30 -0.89 12.11 -7.67
CA SER A 30 -2.26 11.80 -8.03
C SER A 30 -2.83 10.78 -7.05
N TYR A 31 -2.93 11.16 -5.79
CA TYR A 31 -3.23 10.24 -4.71
C TYR A 31 -4.61 9.60 -4.80
N PHE A 32 -5.61 10.36 -5.20
CA PHE A 32 -6.97 9.81 -5.30
C PHE A 32 -7.06 8.74 -6.38
N LYS A 33 -6.39 8.96 -7.51
CA LYS A 33 -6.38 7.97 -8.57
C LYS A 33 -5.63 6.71 -8.14
N ALA A 34 -4.53 6.90 -7.41
CA ALA A 34 -3.77 5.77 -6.90
C ALA A 34 -4.61 4.96 -5.92
N ARG A 35 -5.31 5.64 -5.02
CA ARG A 35 -6.19 4.96 -4.06
C ARG A 35 -7.26 4.15 -4.77
N ASP A 36 -7.90 4.75 -5.76
CA ASP A 36 -8.95 4.05 -6.50
C ASP A 36 -8.42 2.79 -7.15
N ALA A 37 -7.21 2.85 -7.70
CA ALA A 37 -6.59 1.69 -8.31
C ALA A 37 -6.26 0.63 -7.27
N ILE A 38 -5.78 1.05 -6.12
CA ILE A 38 -5.40 0.13 -5.04
C ILE A 38 -6.63 -0.60 -4.49
N LEU A 39 -7.75 0.12 -4.35
CA LEU A 39 -8.94 -0.45 -3.74
C LEU A 39 -9.61 -1.53 -4.57
N LYS A 40 -9.14 -1.76 -5.78
CA LYS A 40 -9.61 -2.88 -6.59
C LYS A 40 -9.09 -4.22 -6.10
N TYR A 41 -8.08 -4.20 -5.23
CA TYR A 41 -7.41 -5.41 -4.76
C TYR A 41 -7.82 -5.73 -3.34
N ASN A 42 -7.60 -6.98 -2.93
CA ASN A 42 -7.87 -7.39 -1.56
C ASN A 42 -6.72 -6.94 -0.63
N ALA A 43 -6.92 -7.11 0.67
CA ALA A 43 -5.96 -6.61 1.66
C ALA A 43 -4.57 -7.21 1.50
N VAL A 44 -4.48 -8.49 1.15
CA VAL A 44 -3.19 -9.13 0.97
C VAL A 44 -2.44 -8.49 -0.20
N ASP A 45 -3.13 -8.31 -1.32
CA ASP A 45 -2.54 -7.70 -2.50
C ASP A 45 -2.16 -6.24 -2.22
N ILE A 46 -3.02 -5.53 -1.50
CA ILE A 46 -2.72 -4.13 -1.15
C ILE A 46 -1.46 -4.05 -0.30
N SER A 47 -1.28 -4.99 0.63
CA SER A 47 -0.07 -4.98 1.44
C SER A 47 1.18 -5.14 0.57
N GLU A 48 1.11 -5.98 -0.45
CA GLU A 48 2.24 -6.14 -1.37
C GLU A 48 2.47 -4.87 -2.19
N ILE A 49 1.39 -4.20 -2.60
CA ILE A 49 1.51 -2.94 -3.31
C ILE A 49 2.21 -1.90 -2.44
N LEU A 50 1.83 -1.84 -1.18
CA LEU A 50 2.44 -0.87 -0.26
C LEU A 50 3.92 -1.17 -0.02
N GLU A 51 4.30 -2.43 0.02
CA GLU A 51 5.71 -2.78 0.12
C GLU A 51 6.50 -2.28 -1.07
N GLU A 52 5.91 -2.42 -2.26
CA GLU A 52 6.54 -1.92 -3.48
C GLU A 52 6.67 -0.40 -3.45
N VAL A 53 5.61 0.28 -3.02
CA VAL A 53 5.63 1.72 -2.90
C VAL A 53 6.73 2.16 -1.93
N LEU A 54 6.85 1.43 -0.84
CA LEU A 54 7.88 1.72 0.16
C LEU A 54 9.28 1.63 -0.45
N GLU A 55 9.53 0.59 -1.24
CA GLU A 55 10.83 0.41 -1.87
C GLU A 55 11.12 1.49 -2.91
N GLU A 56 10.12 1.83 -3.70
CA GLU A 56 10.33 2.74 -4.82
C GLU A 56 10.28 4.21 -4.42
N LEU A 57 9.38 4.58 -3.54
CA LEU A 57 9.12 5.98 -3.24
C LEU A 57 9.43 6.37 -1.79
N GLY A 58 9.64 5.41 -0.93
CA GLY A 58 9.95 5.69 0.46
C GLY A 58 8.74 5.71 1.37
N VAL A 59 9.00 5.84 2.65
CA VAL A 59 7.98 5.68 3.67
C VAL A 59 6.92 6.79 3.65
N GLU A 60 7.30 7.99 3.26
CA GLU A 60 6.35 9.11 3.30
C GLU A 60 5.19 8.91 2.34
N LYS A 61 5.49 8.52 1.10
CA LYS A 61 4.43 8.26 0.13
C LYS A 61 3.58 7.07 0.55
N THR A 62 4.21 6.07 1.12
CA THR A 62 3.50 4.90 1.61
C THR A 62 2.51 5.29 2.69
N ILE A 63 2.92 6.13 3.63
CA ILE A 63 2.05 6.59 4.71
C ILE A 63 0.88 7.39 4.15
N ILE A 64 1.15 8.27 3.20
CA ILE A 64 0.09 9.08 2.61
C ILE A 64 -1.02 8.20 2.04
N ILE A 65 -0.65 7.23 1.22
CA ILE A 65 -1.66 6.38 0.59
C ILE A 65 -2.33 5.46 1.61
N PHE A 66 -1.56 4.98 2.59
CA PHE A 66 -2.11 4.12 3.64
C PHE A 66 -3.21 4.86 4.39
N ARG A 67 -2.99 6.13 4.72
CA ARG A 67 -3.96 6.91 5.46
C ARG A 67 -5.19 7.27 4.64
N MET A 68 -5.09 7.17 3.32
CA MET A 68 -6.24 7.43 2.44
C MET A 68 -7.16 6.22 2.30
N LEU A 69 -6.71 5.05 2.72
CA LEU A 69 -7.54 3.85 2.65
C LEU A 69 -8.66 3.93 3.68
N PRO A 70 -9.83 3.33 3.40
CA PRO A 70 -10.88 3.24 4.41
C PRO A 70 -10.34 2.52 5.65
N LYS A 71 -10.85 2.90 6.81
CA LYS A 71 -10.33 2.42 8.07
C LYS A 71 -10.32 0.89 8.18
N ASP A 72 -11.43 0.25 7.78
CA ASP A 72 -11.51 -1.20 7.85
C ASP A 72 -10.50 -1.87 6.91
N VAL A 73 -10.28 -1.28 5.74
CA VAL A 73 -9.30 -1.79 4.80
C VAL A 73 -7.89 -1.61 5.35
N SER A 74 -7.59 -0.42 5.88
CA SER A 74 -6.24 -0.14 6.36
C SER A 74 -5.86 -1.03 7.55
N VAL A 75 -6.80 -1.32 8.43
CA VAL A 75 -6.54 -2.20 9.56
C VAL A 75 -6.18 -3.61 9.06
N GLU A 76 -6.94 -4.10 8.11
CA GLU A 76 -6.70 -5.43 7.56
C GLU A 76 -5.37 -5.48 6.80
N VAL A 77 -5.11 -4.46 6.00
CA VAL A 77 -3.85 -4.37 5.25
C VAL A 77 -2.66 -4.34 6.21
N PHE A 78 -2.78 -3.56 7.27
CA PHE A 78 -1.71 -3.45 8.26
C PHE A 78 -1.34 -4.81 8.84
N SER A 79 -2.35 -5.64 9.13
CA SER A 79 -2.10 -6.95 9.70
C SER A 79 -1.35 -7.88 8.76
N HIS A 80 -1.36 -7.60 7.47
CA HIS A 80 -0.65 -8.41 6.48
C HIS A 80 0.75 -7.88 6.16
N LEU A 81 1.09 -6.70 6.68
CA LEU A 81 2.42 -6.15 6.43
C LEU A 81 3.49 -6.88 7.25
N PRO A 82 4.71 -7.01 6.71
CA PRO A 82 5.82 -7.57 7.51
C PRO A 82 6.06 -6.73 8.77
N SER A 83 6.60 -7.37 9.80
CA SER A 83 6.80 -6.72 11.08
C SER A 83 7.63 -5.43 10.99
N ASP A 84 8.70 -5.46 10.20
CA ASP A 84 9.55 -4.29 10.07
C ASP A 84 8.82 -3.14 9.38
N VAL A 85 7.96 -3.45 8.43
CA VAL A 85 7.15 -2.43 7.76
C VAL A 85 6.11 -1.89 8.73
N GLN A 86 5.49 -2.75 9.52
CA GLN A 86 4.53 -2.33 10.54
C GLN A 86 5.17 -1.35 11.51
N VAL A 87 6.35 -1.68 12.01
CA VAL A 87 7.06 -0.82 12.96
C VAL A 87 7.41 0.52 12.32
N ALA A 88 7.91 0.50 11.10
CA ALA A 88 8.25 1.74 10.41
C ALA A 88 7.03 2.62 10.20
N THR A 89 5.90 2.00 9.85
CA THR A 89 4.66 2.73 9.61
C THR A 89 4.17 3.39 10.89
N VAL A 90 4.14 2.62 11.99
CA VAL A 90 3.67 3.14 13.26
C VAL A 90 4.56 4.27 13.76
N HIS A 91 5.87 4.12 13.64
CA HIS A 91 6.80 5.15 14.06
C HIS A 91 6.55 6.46 13.33
N ARG A 92 6.36 6.37 12.04
CA ARG A 92 6.16 7.56 11.22
C ARG A 92 4.86 8.27 11.58
N ILE A 93 3.80 7.51 11.70
CA ILE A 93 2.48 8.05 12.03
C ILE A 93 2.51 8.64 13.42
N THR A 94 3.06 7.92 14.38
CA THR A 94 3.11 8.36 15.78
C THR A 94 3.88 9.66 15.92
N ASP A 95 5.01 9.75 15.24
CA ASP A 95 5.87 10.94 15.36
C ASP A 95 5.22 12.17 14.78
N ARG A 96 4.48 12.02 13.67
CA ARG A 96 4.00 13.17 12.93
C ARG A 96 2.55 13.52 13.15
N GLU A 97 1.70 12.50 13.15
CA GLU A 97 0.26 12.73 13.05
C GLU A 97 -0.50 12.25 14.27
N TRP A 98 -0.13 11.08 14.75
CA TRP A 98 -0.95 10.39 15.74
C TRP A 98 -0.56 10.70 17.17
N LYS A 99 0.63 11.19 17.36
CA LYS A 99 1.11 11.48 18.71
C LYS A 99 0.17 12.42 19.47
N PRO A 100 -0.24 13.54 18.87
CA PRO A 100 -1.17 14.43 19.59
C PRO A 100 -2.50 13.75 19.89
N LEU A 101 -2.99 12.93 18.98
CA LEU A 101 -4.25 12.25 19.19
C LEU A 101 -4.17 11.22 20.30
N LEU A 102 -3.06 10.50 20.34
CA LEU A 102 -2.85 9.49 21.38
C LEU A 102 -2.70 10.12 22.75
N TRP A 103 -1.94 11.20 22.82
CA TRP A 103 -1.66 11.83 24.10
C TRP A 103 -2.81 12.68 24.61
N SER A 104 -3.68 13.10 23.72
CA SER A 104 -4.82 13.90 24.15
C SER A 104 -5.88 13.05 24.85
N LYS A 105 -5.73 11.78 24.79
CA LYS A 105 -6.60 10.88 25.53
C LYS A 105 -6.04 10.63 26.90
#